data_c3127b0849ed88ad27299eee5a39e2eb
#
_entry.id   c3127b0849ed88ad27299eee5a39e2eb
#
_cell.length_a   1.000
_cell.length_b   1.000
_cell.length_c   1.000
_cell.angle_alpha   90.00
_cell.angle_beta   90.00
_cell.angle_gamma   90.00
#
_symmetry.space_group_name_H-M   'P 1'
#
loop_
_entity.id
_entity.type
_entity.pdbx_description
1 polymer ?
#
loop_
_entity_poly.entity_id
_entity_poly.type
_entity_poly.pdbx_seq_one_letter_code
_entity_poly.pdbx_strand_id
1 'polypeptide(L)'
;ALVAFAAQSSELPNQELTPRIMYQLLLGEVAVQRDRLNLSVKTYMELLRTTHDPRIAQRAAEVALYAHQPREAIEAINVWIQYEPHSAEARELLGSIMIGTGQSTDVRETLAHLLAGNKTDVGDDFRTLSVVFAQLTDHAAGLVLAEELAKPYPQLPEAHYLVASAAYLAGNSDRALKAARRALELRPGWEPAALLEARLLQERDPALARAFFLDFLNQYPKARDVRLLYARDLVESKEYVLAREQFNVILESAPDNPDIAFAVALLTIQLKDLASAEPLLQKALDNGFHDQDLVRFYLGQAAEEQKQWERAAQWYGAVTAGEQLNVARIRLALMTAHVSGLQKGLELLQATEDKTPEQKLIKVLANEQMRREAGDFSGAYTVLTEALRSTPDSADLLYERAIVAEKLDKLDAVEQDLRQVIALRPDYAHAYNALGYSFAERAVRLDEALTLIQKALSLSPNDPFILDSLGWVEFRMGQMPESIKSLKQAYSLQEDPEIAAHLGEVLWKSGDQRAARNAWEASLKINPDNEVLRATMHRFVP
;
A
#
# COMPACT_ATOMS: atom_id res chain seq x y z
N ALA A 1 29.29 -17.79 30.04
CA ALA A 1 30.27 -18.50 29.21
C ALA A 1 29.82 -18.32 27.75
N LEU A 2 30.41 -17.31 27.09
CA LEU A 2 30.29 -17.11 25.65
C LEU A 2 31.05 -18.26 24.95
N VAL A 3 30.33 -19.16 24.31
CA VAL A 3 30.92 -20.08 23.33
C VAL A 3 30.96 -19.32 22.00
N ALA A 4 32.12 -18.81 21.67
CA ALA A 4 32.42 -18.31 20.35
C ALA A 4 32.39 -19.51 19.38
N PHE A 5 31.39 -19.57 18.50
CA PHE A 5 31.49 -20.36 17.27
C PHE A 5 32.54 -19.69 16.38
N ALA A 6 33.77 -20.20 16.45
CA ALA A 6 34.77 -19.93 15.44
C ALA A 6 34.26 -20.55 14.13
N ALA A 7 33.85 -19.75 13.19
CA ALA A 7 33.75 -20.16 11.79
C ALA A 7 35.14 -20.71 11.42
N GLN A 8 35.23 -22.00 11.15
CA GLN A 8 36.39 -22.57 10.48
C GLN A 8 36.41 -21.94 9.07
N SER A 9 37.18 -20.86 8.92
CA SER A 9 37.66 -20.46 7.62
C SER A 9 38.51 -21.63 7.14
N SER A 10 38.04 -22.35 6.12
CA SER A 10 38.90 -23.29 5.41
C SER A 10 40.12 -22.49 4.92
N GLU A 11 41.30 -22.76 5.51
CA GLU A 11 42.53 -22.10 5.05
C GLU A 11 42.66 -22.40 3.56
N LEU A 12 42.74 -21.35 2.75
CA LEU A 12 43.02 -21.49 1.32
C LEU A 12 44.26 -22.33 1.14
N PRO A 13 44.29 -23.29 0.20
CA PRO A 13 45.46 -24.10 -0.06
C PRO A 13 46.68 -23.21 -0.33
N ASN A 14 47.66 -23.26 0.53
CA ASN A 14 48.89 -22.49 0.37
C ASN A 14 49.84 -23.27 -0.52
N GLN A 15 49.74 -23.04 -1.83
CA GLN A 15 50.60 -23.72 -2.83
C GLN A 15 51.78 -22.84 -3.20
N GLU A 16 52.99 -23.41 -3.17
CA GLU A 16 54.18 -22.76 -3.63
C GLU A 16 54.09 -22.49 -5.15
N LEU A 17 54.31 -21.24 -5.56
CA LEU A 17 54.20 -20.84 -6.95
C LEU A 17 55.43 -21.34 -7.74
N THR A 18 55.38 -22.61 -8.13
CA THR A 18 56.45 -23.23 -8.91
C THR A 18 56.50 -22.65 -10.33
N PRO A 19 57.68 -22.70 -11.01
CA PRO A 19 57.78 -22.27 -12.40
C PRO A 19 56.79 -22.97 -13.35
N ARG A 20 56.44 -24.21 -13.05
CA ARG A 20 55.44 -24.99 -13.80
C ARG A 20 54.05 -24.43 -13.63
N ILE A 21 53.63 -24.13 -12.40
CA ILE A 21 52.30 -23.55 -12.10
C ILE A 21 52.20 -22.18 -12.75
N MET A 22 53.25 -21.33 -12.64
CA MET A 22 53.29 -20.02 -13.27
C MET A 22 53.18 -20.10 -14.78
N TYR A 23 53.91 -21.03 -15.40
CA TYR A 23 53.83 -21.26 -16.84
C TYR A 23 52.40 -21.67 -17.28
N GLN A 24 51.77 -22.60 -16.56
CA GLN A 24 50.42 -23.06 -16.87
C GLN A 24 49.37 -21.94 -16.70
N LEU A 25 49.47 -21.10 -15.66
CA LEU A 25 48.60 -19.91 -15.49
C LEU A 25 48.72 -18.94 -16.67
N LEU A 26 49.98 -18.60 -17.04
CA LEU A 26 50.21 -17.71 -18.17
C LEU A 26 49.75 -18.32 -19.50
N LEU A 27 49.96 -19.63 -19.70
CA LEU A 27 49.51 -20.33 -20.89
C LEU A 27 47.96 -20.31 -20.98
N GLY A 28 47.28 -20.55 -19.87
CA GLY A 28 45.79 -20.49 -19.78
C GLY A 28 45.29 -19.10 -20.18
N GLU A 29 45.83 -18.03 -19.59
CA GLU A 29 45.38 -16.66 -19.88
C GLU A 29 45.69 -16.22 -21.32
N VAL A 30 46.88 -16.52 -21.82
CA VAL A 30 47.27 -16.22 -23.21
C VAL A 30 46.39 -16.99 -24.20
N ALA A 31 46.03 -18.21 -23.86
CA ALA A 31 45.11 -19.03 -24.67
C ALA A 31 43.70 -18.40 -24.75
N VAL A 32 43.16 -17.84 -23.65
CA VAL A 32 41.91 -17.07 -23.65
C VAL A 32 42.01 -15.86 -24.56
N GLN A 33 43.08 -15.04 -24.39
CA GLN A 33 43.29 -13.83 -25.19
C GLN A 33 43.42 -14.09 -26.70
N ARG A 34 43.87 -15.30 -27.08
CA ARG A 34 44.01 -15.72 -28.46
C ARG A 34 42.86 -16.58 -28.99
N ASP A 35 41.75 -16.59 -28.28
CA ASP A 35 40.56 -17.38 -28.62
C ASP A 35 40.81 -18.89 -28.80
N ARG A 36 41.85 -19.40 -28.09
CA ARG A 36 42.15 -20.84 -28.02
C ARG A 36 41.55 -21.48 -26.78
N LEU A 37 40.23 -21.40 -26.68
CA LEU A 37 39.44 -21.74 -25.48
C LEU A 37 39.68 -23.19 -25.04
N ASN A 38 39.68 -24.17 -25.96
CA ASN A 38 39.94 -25.59 -25.63
C ASN A 38 41.29 -25.80 -24.97
N LEU A 39 42.32 -25.07 -25.39
CA LEU A 39 43.64 -25.14 -24.77
C LEU A 39 43.60 -24.54 -23.36
N SER A 40 42.93 -23.43 -23.20
CA SER A 40 42.79 -22.76 -21.91
C SER A 40 42.08 -23.64 -20.91
N VAL A 41 40.87 -24.19 -21.26
CA VAL A 41 40.11 -25.11 -20.40
C VAL A 41 41.00 -26.29 -19.97
N LYS A 42 41.65 -26.97 -20.92
CA LYS A 42 42.53 -28.09 -20.61
C LYS A 42 43.61 -27.71 -19.62
N THR A 43 44.22 -26.56 -19.80
CA THR A 43 45.31 -26.07 -18.96
C THR A 43 44.83 -25.74 -17.55
N TYR A 44 43.70 -25.05 -17.43
CA TYR A 44 43.11 -24.73 -16.12
C TYR A 44 42.58 -25.96 -15.38
N MET A 45 41.97 -26.93 -16.07
CA MET A 45 41.56 -28.19 -15.47
C MET A 45 42.72 -29.05 -14.99
N GLU A 46 43.87 -29.08 -15.73
CA GLU A 46 45.08 -29.75 -15.27
C GLU A 46 45.67 -29.06 -14.03
N LEU A 47 45.66 -27.74 -14.01
CA LEU A 47 46.09 -26.93 -12.87
C LEU A 47 45.22 -27.18 -11.66
N LEU A 48 43.87 -27.20 -11.84
CA LEU A 48 42.91 -27.45 -10.80
C LEU A 48 43.11 -28.82 -10.15
N ARG A 49 43.28 -29.87 -10.95
CA ARG A 49 43.54 -31.25 -10.44
C ARG A 49 44.85 -31.36 -9.65
N THR A 50 45.82 -30.47 -9.89
CA THR A 50 47.10 -30.48 -9.19
C THR A 50 47.08 -29.61 -7.93
N THR A 51 46.36 -28.50 -7.95
CA THR A 51 46.40 -27.48 -6.90
C THR A 51 45.20 -27.54 -5.94
N HIS A 52 44.03 -27.96 -6.43
CA HIS A 52 42.76 -27.91 -5.70
C HIS A 52 42.47 -26.53 -5.12
N ASP A 53 42.97 -25.44 -5.77
CA ASP A 53 42.81 -24.07 -5.30
C ASP A 53 41.48 -23.51 -5.80
N PRO A 54 40.59 -23.00 -4.92
CA PRO A 54 39.30 -22.47 -5.29
C PRO A 54 39.36 -21.27 -6.25
N ARG A 55 40.42 -20.47 -6.22
CA ARG A 55 40.65 -19.36 -7.15
C ARG A 55 40.91 -19.86 -8.58
N ILE A 56 41.65 -20.98 -8.69
CA ILE A 56 41.85 -21.67 -9.97
C ILE A 56 40.56 -22.34 -10.42
N ALA A 57 39.79 -22.91 -9.48
CA ALA A 57 38.49 -23.50 -9.75
C ALA A 57 37.53 -22.47 -10.33
N GLN A 58 37.42 -21.30 -9.72
CA GLN A 58 36.62 -20.19 -10.24
C GLN A 58 37.02 -19.85 -11.68
N ARG A 59 38.28 -19.61 -11.93
CA ARG A 59 38.76 -19.25 -13.28
C ARG A 59 38.56 -20.36 -14.29
N ALA A 60 38.77 -21.62 -13.90
CA ALA A 60 38.51 -22.78 -14.73
C ALA A 60 37.03 -22.87 -15.13
N ALA A 61 36.12 -22.63 -14.18
CA ALA A 61 34.69 -22.64 -14.42
C ALA A 61 34.26 -21.55 -15.41
N GLU A 62 34.74 -20.31 -15.21
CA GLU A 62 34.46 -19.17 -16.11
C GLU A 62 34.90 -19.46 -17.55
N VAL A 63 36.13 -19.94 -17.72
CA VAL A 63 36.69 -20.24 -19.04
C VAL A 63 35.99 -21.42 -19.70
N ALA A 64 35.63 -22.44 -18.94
CA ALA A 64 34.88 -23.60 -19.45
C ALA A 64 33.48 -23.21 -19.91
N LEU A 65 32.78 -22.32 -19.18
CA LEU A 65 31.49 -21.76 -19.59
C LEU A 65 31.64 -20.97 -20.90
N TYR A 66 32.62 -20.08 -20.97
CA TYR A 66 32.87 -19.29 -22.17
C TYR A 66 33.21 -20.18 -23.38
N ALA A 67 33.86 -21.33 -23.14
CA ALA A 67 34.17 -22.34 -24.15
C ALA A 67 32.99 -23.29 -24.47
N HIS A 68 31.79 -23.10 -23.88
CA HIS A 68 30.64 -24.00 -24.01
C HIS A 68 30.96 -25.47 -23.63
N GLN A 69 31.77 -25.65 -22.57
CA GLN A 69 32.16 -26.95 -22.02
C GLN A 69 31.54 -27.14 -20.62
N PRO A 70 30.23 -27.49 -20.53
CA PRO A 70 29.53 -27.52 -19.26
C PRO A 70 30.06 -28.59 -18.29
N ARG A 71 30.58 -29.70 -18.77
CA ARG A 71 31.17 -30.76 -17.91
C ARG A 71 32.35 -30.25 -17.13
N GLU A 72 33.30 -29.63 -17.82
CA GLU A 72 34.50 -29.06 -17.23
C GLU A 72 34.18 -27.91 -16.29
N ALA A 73 33.19 -27.08 -16.65
CA ALA A 73 32.70 -26.01 -15.80
C ALA A 73 32.13 -26.54 -14.48
N ILE A 74 31.29 -27.57 -14.53
CA ILE A 74 30.71 -28.19 -13.34
C ILE A 74 31.80 -28.89 -12.49
N GLU A 75 32.78 -29.59 -13.12
CA GLU A 75 33.92 -30.18 -12.39
C GLU A 75 34.70 -29.12 -11.60
N ALA A 76 34.90 -27.96 -12.22
CA ALA A 76 35.59 -26.85 -11.58
C ALA A 76 34.74 -26.22 -10.43
N ILE A 77 33.45 -26.00 -10.66
CA ILE A 77 32.53 -25.48 -9.63
C ILE A 77 32.45 -26.42 -8.43
N ASN A 78 32.46 -27.73 -8.63
CA ASN A 78 32.48 -28.71 -7.54
C ASN A 78 33.67 -28.53 -6.61
N VAL A 79 34.87 -28.35 -7.17
CA VAL A 79 36.05 -28.07 -6.37
C VAL A 79 35.94 -26.72 -5.66
N TRP A 80 35.38 -25.72 -6.33
CA TRP A 80 35.16 -24.40 -5.72
C TRP A 80 34.21 -24.46 -4.52
N ILE A 81 33.03 -25.09 -4.67
CA ILE A 81 32.04 -25.26 -3.58
C ILE A 81 32.59 -26.09 -2.42
N GLN A 82 33.47 -27.07 -2.71
CA GLN A 82 34.09 -27.87 -1.66
C GLN A 82 34.93 -27.04 -0.69
N TYR A 83 35.61 -25.97 -1.17
CA TYR A 83 36.42 -25.09 -0.36
C TYR A 83 35.70 -23.83 0.08
N GLU A 84 34.71 -23.38 -0.68
CA GLU A 84 33.88 -22.22 -0.39
C GLU A 84 32.36 -22.56 -0.49
N PRO A 85 31.80 -23.32 0.46
CA PRO A 85 30.42 -23.84 0.37
C PRO A 85 29.34 -22.75 0.26
N HIS A 86 29.65 -21.53 0.71
CA HIS A 86 28.70 -20.41 0.72
C HIS A 86 28.97 -19.38 -0.39
N SER A 87 29.84 -19.67 -1.36
CA SER A 87 30.11 -18.75 -2.48
C SER A 87 28.84 -18.50 -3.32
N ALA A 88 28.39 -17.23 -3.35
CA ALA A 88 27.26 -16.80 -4.18
C ALA A 88 27.61 -16.92 -5.68
N GLU A 89 28.87 -16.61 -6.04
CA GLU A 89 29.35 -16.65 -7.41
C GLU A 89 29.38 -18.07 -7.99
N ALA A 90 29.80 -19.06 -7.19
CA ALA A 90 29.78 -20.46 -7.60
C ALA A 90 28.34 -20.95 -7.88
N ARG A 91 27.37 -20.49 -7.08
CA ARG A 91 25.94 -20.79 -7.26
C ARG A 91 25.36 -20.14 -8.52
N GLU A 92 25.71 -18.89 -8.77
CA GLU A 92 25.28 -18.15 -9.96
C GLU A 92 25.80 -18.80 -11.24
N LEU A 93 27.08 -19.20 -11.24
CA LEU A 93 27.67 -19.93 -12.35
C LEU A 93 27.01 -21.30 -12.56
N LEU A 94 26.72 -22.04 -11.49
CA LEU A 94 25.97 -23.31 -11.59
C LEU A 94 24.57 -23.07 -12.20
N GLY A 95 23.90 -22.00 -11.77
CA GLY A 95 22.60 -21.60 -12.33
C GLY A 95 22.68 -21.29 -13.82
N SER A 96 23.71 -20.57 -14.25
CA SER A 96 23.90 -20.22 -15.67
C SER A 96 24.14 -21.44 -16.57
N ILE A 97 24.82 -22.46 -16.04
CA ILE A 97 25.00 -23.75 -16.75
C ILE A 97 23.64 -24.44 -16.92
N MET A 98 22.84 -24.50 -15.87
CA MET A 98 21.52 -25.12 -15.91
C MET A 98 20.58 -24.43 -16.90
N ILE A 99 20.65 -23.10 -16.98
CA ILE A 99 19.87 -22.31 -17.93
C ILE A 99 20.31 -22.57 -19.39
N GLY A 100 21.63 -22.66 -19.62
CA GLY A 100 22.21 -22.71 -20.96
C GLY A 100 22.24 -24.09 -21.63
N THR A 101 22.20 -25.18 -20.85
CA THR A 101 22.45 -26.53 -21.37
C THR A 101 21.17 -27.37 -21.57
N GLY A 102 20.01 -26.88 -21.09
CA GLY A 102 18.81 -27.70 -21.11
C GLY A 102 19.01 -29.04 -20.36
N GLN A 103 18.10 -30.00 -20.56
CA GLN A 103 18.10 -31.29 -19.87
C GLN A 103 19.25 -32.24 -20.27
N SER A 104 20.51 -31.82 -20.19
CA SER A 104 21.57 -32.79 -20.48
C SER A 104 21.67 -33.81 -19.33
N THR A 105 21.78 -35.08 -19.67
CA THR A 105 21.99 -36.19 -18.70
C THR A 105 23.19 -35.91 -17.79
N ASP A 106 24.18 -35.23 -18.33
CA ASP A 106 25.40 -34.83 -17.65
C ASP A 106 25.18 -33.84 -16.49
N VAL A 107 24.28 -32.86 -16.64
CA VAL A 107 23.91 -31.91 -15.57
C VAL A 107 23.23 -32.64 -14.42
N ARG A 108 22.29 -33.52 -14.72
CA ARG A 108 21.59 -34.34 -13.73
C ARG A 108 22.55 -35.18 -12.91
N GLU A 109 23.40 -35.95 -13.58
CA GLU A 109 24.37 -36.86 -12.90
C GLU A 109 25.33 -36.06 -12.01
N THR A 110 25.74 -34.90 -12.45
CA THR A 110 26.66 -34.03 -11.70
C THR A 110 25.98 -33.43 -10.47
N LEU A 111 24.75 -32.94 -10.60
CA LEU A 111 23.99 -32.42 -9.44
C LEU A 111 23.68 -33.55 -8.45
N ALA A 112 23.35 -34.75 -8.91
CA ALA A 112 23.14 -35.91 -8.06
C ALA A 112 24.43 -36.30 -7.32
N HIS A 113 25.60 -36.20 -7.97
CA HIS A 113 26.91 -36.45 -7.32
C HIS A 113 27.24 -35.35 -6.28
N LEU A 114 26.93 -34.09 -6.56
CA LEU A 114 27.08 -32.98 -5.61
C LEU A 114 26.29 -33.24 -4.33
N LEU A 115 25.00 -33.53 -4.47
CA LEU A 115 24.10 -33.85 -3.35
C LEU A 115 24.56 -35.10 -2.56
N ALA A 116 25.04 -36.13 -3.24
CA ALA A 116 25.51 -37.36 -2.59
C ALA A 116 26.88 -37.17 -1.90
N GLY A 117 27.72 -36.25 -2.37
CA GLY A 117 29.04 -35.93 -1.84
C GLY A 117 29.01 -35.10 -0.56
N ASN A 118 27.98 -34.29 -0.38
CA ASN A 118 27.84 -33.42 0.78
C ASN A 118 27.20 -34.16 1.96
N LYS A 119 28.05 -34.67 2.88
CA LYS A 119 27.58 -35.39 4.07
C LYS A 119 27.18 -34.49 5.23
N THR A 120 27.40 -33.17 5.13
CA THR A 120 27.26 -32.25 6.27
C THR A 120 25.95 -31.46 6.24
N ASP A 121 25.46 -31.00 5.08
CA ASP A 121 24.17 -30.30 4.99
C ASP A 121 23.56 -30.38 3.57
N VAL A 122 23.01 -31.51 3.24
CA VAL A 122 22.27 -31.74 1.97
C VAL A 122 21.02 -30.84 1.88
N GLY A 123 20.44 -30.45 3.03
CA GLY A 123 19.29 -29.54 3.06
C GLY A 123 19.62 -28.15 2.52
N ASP A 124 20.82 -27.63 2.81
CA ASP A 124 21.28 -26.32 2.31
C ASP A 124 21.48 -26.34 0.79
N ASP A 125 22.01 -27.45 0.27
CA ASP A 125 22.14 -27.65 -1.17
C ASP A 125 20.77 -27.60 -1.87
N PHE A 126 19.76 -28.27 -1.32
CA PHE A 126 18.40 -28.23 -1.87
C PHE A 126 17.78 -26.83 -1.80
N ARG A 127 18.04 -26.05 -0.74
CA ARG A 127 17.61 -24.63 -0.65
C ARG A 127 18.27 -23.81 -1.75
N THR A 128 19.57 -23.98 -1.95
CA THR A 128 20.33 -23.34 -3.03
C THR A 128 19.78 -23.70 -4.40
N LEU A 129 19.52 -24.98 -4.66
CA LEU A 129 18.92 -25.43 -5.91
C LEU A 129 17.53 -24.82 -6.13
N SER A 130 16.73 -24.61 -5.08
CA SER A 130 15.42 -23.94 -5.22
C SER A 130 15.54 -22.52 -5.77
N VAL A 131 16.57 -21.77 -5.37
CA VAL A 131 16.85 -20.42 -5.91
C VAL A 131 17.28 -20.48 -7.36
N VAL A 132 18.18 -21.44 -7.68
CA VAL A 132 18.68 -21.65 -9.06
C VAL A 132 17.54 -22.07 -9.99
N PHE A 133 16.67 -22.99 -9.57
CA PHE A 133 15.52 -23.45 -10.36
C PHE A 133 14.53 -22.36 -10.66
N ALA A 134 14.42 -21.35 -9.79
CA ALA A 134 13.56 -20.19 -10.04
C ALA A 134 14.01 -19.34 -11.26
N GLN A 135 15.27 -19.46 -11.68
CA GLN A 135 15.83 -18.74 -12.81
C GLN A 135 15.78 -19.52 -14.13
N LEU A 136 15.37 -20.80 -14.10
CA LEU A 136 15.26 -21.61 -15.32
C LEU A 136 14.18 -21.03 -16.26
N THR A 137 14.46 -21.07 -17.56
CA THR A 137 13.48 -20.66 -18.60
C THR A 137 12.49 -21.79 -18.94
N ASP A 138 12.93 -23.05 -18.87
CA ASP A 138 12.08 -24.23 -19.04
C ASP A 138 11.68 -24.81 -17.69
N HIS A 139 10.60 -24.28 -17.13
CA HIS A 139 10.10 -24.71 -15.83
C HIS A 139 9.57 -26.15 -15.85
N ALA A 140 9.05 -26.64 -17.00
CA ALA A 140 8.57 -28.01 -17.11
C ALA A 140 9.73 -29.01 -16.99
N ALA A 141 10.83 -28.73 -17.68
CA ALA A 141 12.07 -29.48 -17.55
C ALA A 141 12.66 -29.40 -16.15
N GLY A 142 12.61 -28.18 -15.55
CA GLY A 142 13.03 -27.97 -14.17
C GLY A 142 12.29 -28.85 -13.18
N LEU A 143 10.97 -29.00 -13.33
CA LEU A 143 10.17 -29.88 -12.48
C LEU A 143 10.61 -31.36 -12.58
N VAL A 144 10.82 -31.88 -13.78
CA VAL A 144 11.29 -33.25 -13.99
C VAL A 144 12.62 -33.47 -13.30
N LEU A 145 13.55 -32.55 -13.47
CA LEU A 145 14.88 -32.61 -12.82
C LEU A 145 14.77 -32.52 -11.30
N ALA A 146 13.93 -31.64 -10.77
CA ALA A 146 13.69 -31.51 -9.33
C ALA A 146 13.15 -32.82 -8.72
N GLU A 147 12.21 -33.47 -9.39
CA GLU A 147 11.66 -34.74 -8.95
C GLU A 147 12.71 -35.87 -8.94
N GLU A 148 13.54 -35.95 -9.95
CA GLU A 148 14.62 -36.92 -10.00
C GLU A 148 15.67 -36.68 -8.92
N LEU A 149 16.10 -35.45 -8.67
CA LEU A 149 17.05 -35.10 -7.62
C LEU A 149 16.50 -35.37 -6.21
N ALA A 150 15.21 -35.10 -6.00
CA ALA A 150 14.56 -35.34 -4.71
C ALA A 150 14.28 -36.80 -4.39
N LYS A 151 14.21 -37.69 -5.40
CA LYS A 151 13.82 -39.09 -5.25
C LYS A 151 14.67 -39.87 -4.23
N PRO A 152 16.00 -39.71 -4.13
CA PRO A 152 16.80 -40.37 -3.11
C PRO A 152 16.59 -39.84 -1.69
N TYR A 153 15.88 -38.71 -1.52
CA TYR A 153 15.75 -37.98 -0.25
C TYR A 153 14.29 -37.88 0.24
N PRO A 154 13.53 -38.97 0.37
CA PRO A 154 12.09 -38.93 0.64
C PRO A 154 11.71 -38.42 2.04
N GLN A 155 12.68 -38.28 2.96
CA GLN A 155 12.48 -37.79 4.32
C GLN A 155 13.09 -36.39 4.55
N LEU A 156 13.59 -35.74 3.48
CA LEU A 156 14.20 -34.43 3.56
C LEU A 156 13.15 -33.34 3.15
N PRO A 157 12.75 -32.45 4.05
CA PRO A 157 11.74 -31.43 3.75
C PRO A 157 12.18 -30.49 2.62
N GLU A 158 13.47 -30.13 2.54
CA GLU A 158 14.02 -29.26 1.50
C GLU A 158 13.93 -29.89 0.10
N ALA A 159 14.08 -31.21 -0.02
CA ALA A 159 13.91 -31.90 -1.29
C ALA A 159 12.45 -31.79 -1.80
N HIS A 160 11.49 -31.93 -0.89
CA HIS A 160 10.07 -31.75 -1.22
C HIS A 160 9.75 -30.28 -1.53
N TYR A 161 10.40 -29.32 -0.86
CA TYR A 161 10.25 -27.91 -1.15
C TYR A 161 10.78 -27.52 -2.53
N LEU A 162 11.94 -28.09 -2.95
CA LEU A 162 12.44 -27.93 -4.31
C LEU A 162 11.40 -28.38 -5.35
N VAL A 163 10.83 -29.59 -5.15
CA VAL A 163 9.76 -30.10 -6.04
C VAL A 163 8.54 -29.20 -6.01
N ALA A 164 8.14 -28.69 -4.84
CA ALA A 164 7.00 -27.79 -4.71
C ALA A 164 7.22 -26.49 -5.46
N SER A 165 8.38 -25.86 -5.30
CA SER A 165 8.76 -24.61 -5.98
C SER A 165 8.83 -24.80 -7.50
N ALA A 166 9.48 -25.89 -7.96
CA ALA A 166 9.58 -26.20 -9.39
C ALA A 166 8.20 -26.50 -10.02
N ALA A 167 7.34 -27.21 -9.30
CA ALA A 167 5.97 -27.49 -9.75
C ALA A 167 5.11 -26.22 -9.83
N TYR A 168 5.28 -25.30 -8.88
CA TYR A 168 4.61 -24.00 -8.91
C TYR A 168 5.00 -23.19 -10.15
N LEU A 169 6.30 -23.08 -10.41
CA LEU A 169 6.84 -22.37 -11.58
C LEU A 169 6.40 -23.01 -12.90
N ALA A 170 6.28 -24.36 -12.93
CA ALA A 170 5.76 -25.09 -14.08
C ALA A 170 4.22 -25.01 -14.25
N GLY A 171 3.52 -24.26 -13.40
CA GLY A 171 2.05 -24.12 -13.43
C GLY A 171 1.29 -25.37 -12.95
N ASN A 172 1.95 -26.31 -12.29
CA ASN A 172 1.34 -27.54 -11.78
C ASN A 172 0.98 -27.38 -10.29
N SER A 173 -0.10 -26.62 -10.02
CA SER A 173 -0.52 -26.24 -8.67
C SER A 173 -0.87 -27.45 -7.78
N ASP A 174 -1.49 -28.50 -8.32
CA ASP A 174 -1.82 -29.69 -7.52
C ASP A 174 -0.56 -30.44 -7.08
N ARG A 175 0.44 -30.56 -7.96
CA ARG A 175 1.72 -31.17 -7.63
C ARG A 175 2.51 -30.33 -6.62
N ALA A 176 2.51 -29.00 -6.81
CA ALA A 176 3.14 -28.05 -5.91
C ALA A 176 2.55 -28.15 -4.50
N LEU A 177 1.22 -28.12 -4.39
CA LEU A 177 0.51 -28.23 -3.12
C LEU A 177 0.81 -29.54 -2.39
N LYS A 178 0.80 -30.68 -3.12
CA LYS A 178 1.12 -31.98 -2.54
C LYS A 178 2.56 -32.02 -1.99
N ALA A 179 3.50 -31.46 -2.71
CA ALA A 179 4.91 -31.44 -2.30
C ALA A 179 5.16 -30.45 -1.14
N ALA A 180 4.53 -29.28 -1.14
CA ALA A 180 4.59 -28.31 -0.04
C ALA A 180 4.04 -28.89 1.27
N ARG A 181 2.90 -29.57 1.22
CA ARG A 181 2.32 -30.28 2.36
C ARG A 181 3.25 -31.36 2.88
N ARG A 182 3.87 -32.13 1.98
CA ARG A 182 4.84 -33.14 2.40
C ARG A 182 6.06 -32.55 3.11
N ALA A 183 6.54 -31.39 2.64
CA ALA A 183 7.61 -30.65 3.30
C ALA A 183 7.19 -30.21 4.72
N LEU A 184 5.94 -29.75 4.90
CA LEU A 184 5.40 -29.36 6.21
C LEU A 184 5.15 -30.55 7.14
N GLU A 185 4.72 -31.72 6.62
CA GLU A 185 4.60 -32.94 7.41
C GLU A 185 5.96 -33.35 7.99
N LEU A 186 7.04 -33.20 7.21
CA LEU A 186 8.40 -33.55 7.62
C LEU A 186 9.05 -32.51 8.54
N ARG A 187 8.73 -31.24 8.34
CA ARG A 187 9.17 -30.10 9.18
C ARG A 187 8.00 -29.17 9.47
N PRO A 188 7.22 -29.50 10.50
CA PRO A 188 6.12 -28.65 10.94
C PRO A 188 6.61 -27.23 11.32
N GLY A 189 5.83 -26.19 10.93
CA GLY A 189 6.19 -24.79 11.21
C GLY A 189 7.26 -24.20 10.29
N TRP A 190 7.65 -24.87 9.22
CA TRP A 190 8.63 -24.35 8.26
C TRP A 190 8.01 -23.31 7.34
N GLU A 191 8.27 -22.03 7.61
CA GLU A 191 7.62 -20.90 6.94
C GLU A 191 7.77 -20.89 5.41
N PRO A 192 8.94 -21.20 4.78
CA PRO A 192 9.02 -21.23 3.32
C PRO A 192 8.00 -22.17 2.65
N ALA A 193 7.81 -23.35 3.20
CA ALA A 193 6.82 -24.30 2.67
C ALA A 193 5.38 -23.85 2.96
N ALA A 194 5.15 -23.26 4.14
CA ALA A 194 3.85 -22.69 4.51
C ALA A 194 3.45 -21.50 3.63
N LEU A 195 4.39 -20.62 3.31
CA LEU A 195 4.16 -19.51 2.39
C LEU A 195 3.77 -19.97 0.98
N LEU A 196 4.43 -21.02 0.50
CA LEU A 196 4.09 -21.60 -0.81
C LEU A 196 2.72 -22.27 -0.80
N GLU A 197 2.39 -23.04 0.25
CA GLU A 197 1.05 -23.63 0.41
C GLU A 197 -0.02 -22.53 0.50
N ALA A 198 0.20 -21.50 1.32
CA ALA A 198 -0.74 -20.39 1.46
C ALA A 198 -1.02 -19.69 0.12
N ARG A 199 0.03 -19.41 -0.67
CA ARG A 199 -0.11 -18.79 -1.99
C ARG A 199 -0.90 -19.67 -2.96
N LEU A 200 -0.60 -20.97 -3.01
CA LEU A 200 -1.34 -21.91 -3.83
C LEU A 200 -2.82 -22.02 -3.44
N LEU A 201 -3.11 -21.93 -2.14
CA LEU A 201 -4.48 -21.90 -1.64
C LEU A 201 -5.18 -20.58 -1.98
N GLN A 202 -4.50 -19.43 -1.91
CA GLN A 202 -5.07 -18.13 -2.31
C GLN A 202 -5.47 -18.13 -3.80
N GLU A 203 -4.62 -18.67 -4.68
CA GLU A 203 -4.92 -18.78 -6.11
C GLU A 203 -6.11 -19.71 -6.40
N ARG A 204 -6.33 -20.71 -5.55
CA ARG A 204 -7.40 -21.69 -5.71
C ARG A 204 -8.72 -21.25 -5.08
N ASP A 205 -8.68 -20.81 -3.84
CA ASP A 205 -9.83 -20.37 -3.05
C ASP A 205 -9.34 -19.57 -1.83
N PRO A 206 -9.62 -18.25 -1.77
CA PRO A 206 -9.23 -17.41 -0.64
C PRO A 206 -9.72 -17.92 0.73
N ALA A 207 -10.87 -18.60 0.78
CA ALA A 207 -11.39 -19.15 2.05
C ALA A 207 -10.52 -20.28 2.59
N LEU A 208 -9.96 -21.13 1.71
CA LEU A 208 -9.03 -22.17 2.09
C LEU A 208 -7.70 -21.59 2.60
N ALA A 209 -7.20 -20.55 1.95
CA ALA A 209 -6.00 -19.85 2.40
C ALA A 209 -6.20 -19.25 3.79
N ARG A 210 -7.35 -18.62 4.02
CA ARG A 210 -7.69 -18.05 5.33
C ARG A 210 -7.75 -19.10 6.43
N ALA A 211 -8.41 -20.23 6.17
CA ALA A 211 -8.46 -21.33 7.12
C ALA A 211 -7.05 -21.86 7.45
N PHE A 212 -6.20 -21.96 6.43
CA PHE A 212 -4.80 -22.37 6.59
C PHE A 212 -4.00 -21.37 7.44
N PHE A 213 -4.11 -20.04 7.16
CA PHE A 213 -3.43 -19.02 7.96
C PHE A 213 -3.80 -19.09 9.44
N LEU A 214 -5.10 -19.22 9.73
CA LEU A 214 -5.59 -19.28 11.12
C LEU A 214 -5.09 -20.52 11.84
N ASP A 215 -5.17 -21.69 11.20
CA ASP A 215 -4.67 -22.94 11.78
C ASP A 215 -3.16 -22.90 11.99
N PHE A 216 -2.41 -22.51 10.97
CA PHE A 216 -0.95 -22.44 11.03
C PHE A 216 -0.46 -21.47 12.10
N LEU A 217 -1.01 -20.25 12.15
CA LEU A 217 -0.61 -19.24 13.12
C LEU A 217 -1.07 -19.56 14.55
N ASN A 218 -2.11 -20.35 14.73
CA ASN A 218 -2.50 -20.88 16.03
C ASN A 218 -1.48 -21.90 16.54
N GLN A 219 -0.98 -22.78 15.66
CA GLN A 219 0.05 -23.78 16.01
C GLN A 219 1.46 -23.17 16.12
N TYR A 220 1.77 -22.20 15.27
CA TYR A 220 3.09 -21.53 15.18
C TYR A 220 2.96 -20.01 15.32
N PRO A 221 2.64 -19.50 16.52
CA PRO A 221 2.35 -18.08 16.73
C PRO A 221 3.55 -17.14 16.46
N LYS A 222 4.76 -17.70 16.39
CA LYS A 222 6.00 -16.96 16.08
C LYS A 222 6.35 -16.91 14.59
N ALA A 223 5.55 -17.53 13.72
CA ALA A 223 5.75 -17.55 12.27
C ALA A 223 5.45 -16.15 11.70
N ARG A 224 6.51 -15.35 11.60
CA ARG A 224 6.42 -13.93 11.24
C ARG A 224 6.07 -13.73 9.78
N ASP A 225 6.71 -14.48 8.89
CA ASP A 225 6.55 -14.28 7.45
C ASP A 225 5.17 -14.75 6.98
N VAL A 226 4.65 -15.84 7.55
CA VAL A 226 3.28 -16.31 7.31
C VAL A 226 2.26 -15.28 7.85
N ARG A 227 2.50 -14.72 9.05
CA ARG A 227 1.64 -13.67 9.61
C ARG A 227 1.64 -12.41 8.75
N LEU A 228 2.79 -12.03 8.19
CA LEU A 228 2.91 -10.89 7.30
C LEU A 228 2.11 -11.12 6.00
N LEU A 229 2.18 -12.32 5.42
CA LEU A 229 1.38 -12.67 4.25
C LEU A 229 -0.12 -12.62 4.56
N TYR A 230 -0.53 -13.17 5.70
CA TYR A 230 -1.93 -13.11 6.15
C TYR A 230 -2.42 -11.67 6.37
N ALA A 231 -1.59 -10.84 7.01
CA ALA A 231 -1.93 -9.43 7.22
C ALA A 231 -2.15 -8.66 5.90
N ARG A 232 -1.35 -8.96 4.87
CA ARG A 232 -1.52 -8.39 3.53
C ARG A 232 -2.79 -8.88 2.84
N ASP A 233 -3.10 -10.17 2.94
CA ASP A 233 -4.35 -10.75 2.45
C ASP A 233 -5.58 -10.06 3.05
N LEU A 234 -5.54 -9.78 4.35
CA LEU A 234 -6.60 -9.05 5.05
C LEU A 234 -6.74 -7.58 4.56
N VAL A 235 -5.62 -6.92 4.21
CA VAL A 235 -5.64 -5.57 3.62
C VAL A 235 -6.31 -5.61 2.24
N GLU A 236 -5.94 -6.56 1.39
CA GLU A 236 -6.54 -6.73 0.06
C GLU A 236 -8.04 -7.03 0.14
N SER A 237 -8.44 -7.81 1.14
CA SER A 237 -9.85 -8.11 1.46
C SER A 237 -10.58 -6.96 2.18
N LYS A 238 -9.92 -5.82 2.44
CA LYS A 238 -10.46 -4.66 3.17
C LYS A 238 -10.87 -4.95 4.62
N GLU A 239 -10.34 -6.01 5.21
CA GLU A 239 -10.57 -6.38 6.62
C GLU A 239 -9.55 -5.66 7.52
N TYR A 240 -9.57 -4.34 7.50
CA TYR A 240 -8.55 -3.48 8.09
C TYR A 240 -8.35 -3.66 9.61
N VAL A 241 -9.40 -3.99 10.34
CA VAL A 241 -9.31 -4.25 11.79
C VAL A 241 -8.44 -5.48 12.05
N LEU A 242 -8.73 -6.59 11.39
CA LEU A 242 -7.98 -7.83 11.52
C LEU A 242 -6.55 -7.69 10.97
N ALA A 243 -6.37 -6.97 9.87
CA ALA A 243 -5.05 -6.67 9.32
C ALA A 243 -4.19 -5.93 10.36
N ARG A 244 -4.74 -4.88 10.99
CA ARG A 244 -4.07 -4.11 12.04
C ARG A 244 -3.66 -4.99 13.23
N GLU A 245 -4.52 -5.90 13.66
CA GLU A 245 -4.21 -6.86 14.72
C GLU A 245 -2.99 -7.73 14.36
N GLN A 246 -2.94 -8.28 13.15
CA GLN A 246 -1.81 -9.11 12.72
C GLN A 246 -0.52 -8.29 12.61
N PHE A 247 -0.57 -7.09 12.06
CA PHE A 247 0.61 -6.21 12.01
C PHE A 247 1.08 -5.78 13.40
N ASN A 248 0.17 -5.55 14.35
CA ASN A 248 0.55 -5.24 15.74
C ASN A 248 1.33 -6.38 16.39
N VAL A 249 0.92 -7.63 16.20
CA VAL A 249 1.68 -8.79 16.70
C VAL A 249 3.09 -8.83 16.11
N ILE A 250 3.25 -8.46 14.83
CA ILE A 250 4.59 -8.36 14.21
C ILE A 250 5.37 -7.20 14.85
N LEU A 251 4.73 -6.05 15.05
CA LEU A 251 5.37 -4.86 15.65
C LEU A 251 5.82 -5.11 17.10
N GLU A 252 5.05 -5.88 17.88
CA GLU A 252 5.46 -6.28 19.24
C GLU A 252 6.75 -7.11 19.24
N SER A 253 6.93 -7.99 18.24
CA SER A 253 8.13 -8.81 18.08
C SER A 253 9.34 -8.05 17.53
N ALA A 254 9.10 -6.97 16.79
CA ALA A 254 10.12 -6.11 16.17
C ALA A 254 9.71 -4.64 16.32
N PRO A 255 9.75 -4.09 17.54
CA PRO A 255 9.20 -2.78 17.84
C PRO A 255 9.85 -1.64 17.06
N ASP A 256 11.09 -1.77 16.65
CA ASP A 256 11.83 -0.72 15.95
C ASP A 256 11.78 -0.86 14.42
N ASN A 257 10.93 -1.75 13.89
CA ASN A 257 10.77 -1.91 12.45
C ASN A 257 9.91 -0.76 11.87
N PRO A 258 10.50 0.16 11.07
CA PRO A 258 9.80 1.33 10.57
C PRO A 258 8.69 0.98 9.56
N ASP A 259 8.87 -0.07 8.74
CA ASP A 259 7.89 -0.45 7.71
C ASP A 259 6.62 -1.00 8.35
N ILE A 260 6.77 -1.79 9.41
CA ILE A 260 5.62 -2.34 10.14
C ILE A 260 4.91 -1.23 10.93
N ALA A 261 5.66 -0.33 11.59
CA ALA A 261 5.09 0.82 12.29
C ALA A 261 4.26 1.69 11.32
N PHE A 262 4.79 1.96 10.13
CA PHE A 262 4.10 2.72 9.09
C PHE A 262 2.85 2.00 8.58
N ALA A 263 2.91 0.68 8.34
CA ALA A 263 1.76 -0.10 7.90
C ALA A 263 0.62 -0.07 8.95
N VAL A 264 0.95 -0.23 10.23
CA VAL A 264 -0.04 -0.10 11.33
C VAL A 264 -0.63 1.30 11.37
N ALA A 265 0.19 2.34 11.20
CA ALA A 265 -0.27 3.72 11.18
C ALA A 265 -1.28 3.98 10.07
N LEU A 266 -1.00 3.52 8.84
CA LEU A 266 -1.92 3.68 7.70
C LEU A 266 -3.25 2.96 7.93
N LEU A 267 -3.23 1.74 8.46
CA LEU A 267 -4.45 1.02 8.82
C LEU A 267 -5.25 1.74 9.91
N THR A 268 -4.55 2.34 10.86
CA THR A 268 -5.16 3.11 11.96
C THR A 268 -5.82 4.38 11.42
N ILE A 269 -5.19 5.07 10.46
CA ILE A 269 -5.78 6.20 9.72
C ILE A 269 -7.02 5.75 8.94
N GLN A 270 -6.93 4.62 8.23
CA GLN A 270 -8.06 4.07 7.47
C GLN A 270 -9.27 3.76 8.35
N LEU A 271 -9.03 3.37 9.60
CA LEU A 271 -10.06 3.13 10.61
C LEU A 271 -10.52 4.40 11.34
N LYS A 272 -10.09 5.59 10.90
CA LYS A 272 -10.42 6.89 11.47
C LYS A 272 -9.93 7.11 12.92
N ASP A 273 -8.93 6.35 13.35
CA ASP A 273 -8.30 6.48 14.68
C ASP A 273 -6.97 7.25 14.57
N LEU A 274 -7.08 8.53 14.24
CA LEU A 274 -5.93 9.39 13.97
C LEU A 274 -5.06 9.65 15.21
N ALA A 275 -5.67 9.67 16.39
CA ALA A 275 -4.92 9.85 17.63
C ALA A 275 -3.92 8.71 17.90
N SER A 276 -4.31 7.47 17.58
CA SER A 276 -3.42 6.31 17.71
C SER A 276 -2.43 6.17 16.55
N ALA A 277 -2.69 6.79 15.39
CA ALA A 277 -1.81 6.71 14.22
C ALA A 277 -0.55 7.57 14.39
N GLU A 278 -0.66 8.73 15.02
CA GLU A 278 0.43 9.70 15.14
C GLU A 278 1.70 9.14 15.82
N PRO A 279 1.64 8.49 16.99
CA PRO A 279 2.84 7.92 17.61
C PRO A 279 3.48 6.81 16.77
N LEU A 280 2.71 6.09 15.95
CA LEU A 280 3.21 5.08 15.04
C LEU A 280 3.95 5.70 13.84
N LEU A 281 3.40 6.78 13.28
CA LEU A 281 4.07 7.57 12.24
C LEU A 281 5.37 8.17 12.76
N GLN A 282 5.35 8.76 13.96
CA GLN A 282 6.56 9.30 14.58
C GLN A 282 7.61 8.21 14.76
N LYS A 283 7.21 7.04 15.24
CA LYS A 283 8.09 5.89 15.39
C LYS A 283 8.70 5.41 14.05
N ALA A 284 7.90 5.37 12.99
CA ALA A 284 8.39 5.05 11.65
C ALA A 284 9.44 6.07 11.18
N LEU A 285 9.20 7.37 11.42
CA LEU A 285 10.13 8.44 11.09
C LEU A 285 11.45 8.34 11.86
N ASP A 286 11.36 8.16 13.18
CA ASP A 286 12.52 8.09 14.09
C ASP A 286 13.41 6.87 13.81
N ASN A 287 12.80 5.76 13.37
CA ASN A 287 13.49 4.52 13.02
C ASN A 287 13.94 4.46 11.56
N GLY A 288 13.84 5.57 10.81
CA GLY A 288 14.41 5.70 9.48
C GLY A 288 13.63 5.02 8.38
N PHE A 289 12.28 5.11 8.39
CA PHE A 289 11.50 4.70 7.24
C PHE A 289 12.05 5.32 5.96
N HIS A 290 12.13 4.54 4.89
CA HIS A 290 12.84 4.93 3.67
C HIS A 290 12.25 6.18 2.98
N ASP A 291 10.94 6.36 3.01
CA ASP A 291 10.24 7.54 2.49
C ASP A 291 9.77 8.44 3.64
N GLN A 292 10.69 9.21 4.20
CA GLN A 292 10.41 10.10 5.31
C GLN A 292 9.44 11.23 4.94
N ASP A 293 9.44 11.68 3.70
CA ASP A 293 8.54 12.74 3.23
C ASP A 293 7.09 12.25 3.19
N LEU A 294 6.87 10.99 2.83
CA LEU A 294 5.55 10.36 2.92
C LEU A 294 5.06 10.29 4.38
N VAL A 295 5.93 9.93 5.32
CA VAL A 295 5.57 9.91 6.75
C VAL A 295 5.22 11.31 7.26
N ARG A 296 6.02 12.34 6.90
CA ARG A 296 5.74 13.74 7.26
C ARG A 296 4.40 14.22 6.71
N PHE A 297 4.08 13.81 5.49
CA PHE A 297 2.79 14.12 4.88
C PHE A 297 1.62 13.54 5.71
N TYR A 298 1.68 12.27 6.12
CA TYR A 298 0.64 11.66 6.96
C TYR A 298 0.59 12.25 8.38
N LEU A 299 1.74 12.64 8.96
CA LEU A 299 1.76 13.39 10.22
C LEU A 299 1.06 14.75 10.08
N GLY A 300 1.24 15.41 8.93
CA GLY A 300 0.51 16.63 8.57
C GLY A 300 -0.99 16.40 8.53
N GLN A 301 -1.44 15.33 7.86
CA GLN A 301 -2.86 14.99 7.80
C GLN A 301 -3.45 14.67 9.18
N ALA A 302 -2.74 13.92 10.01
CA ALA A 302 -3.18 13.59 11.36
C ALA A 302 -3.33 14.85 12.24
N ALA A 303 -2.42 15.80 12.13
CA ALA A 303 -2.49 17.07 12.84
C ALA A 303 -3.61 17.98 12.30
N GLU A 304 -3.82 18.01 10.97
CA GLU A 304 -4.89 18.76 10.31
C GLU A 304 -6.28 18.31 10.77
N GLU A 305 -6.53 17.02 10.79
CA GLU A 305 -7.79 16.44 11.25
C GLU A 305 -8.09 16.74 12.73
N GLN A 306 -7.03 16.88 13.54
CA GLN A 306 -7.13 17.31 14.94
C GLN A 306 -7.22 18.84 15.08
N LYS A 307 -7.29 19.59 13.97
CA LYS A 307 -7.30 21.06 13.92
C LYS A 307 -6.07 21.70 14.57
N GLN A 308 -4.94 21.00 14.60
CA GLN A 308 -3.64 21.49 15.09
C GLN A 308 -2.90 22.19 13.94
N TRP A 309 -3.41 23.34 13.52
CA TRP A 309 -3.01 24.01 12.27
C TRP A 309 -1.51 24.33 12.20
N GLU A 310 -0.91 24.83 13.29
CA GLU A 310 0.52 25.13 13.35
C GLU A 310 1.37 23.89 13.18
N ARG A 311 0.97 22.78 13.80
CA ARG A 311 1.68 21.52 13.74
C ARG A 311 1.54 20.88 12.36
N ALA A 312 0.34 20.93 11.78
CA ALA A 312 0.11 20.48 10.41
C ALA A 312 0.95 21.27 9.41
N ALA A 313 1.03 22.61 9.55
CA ALA A 313 1.88 23.45 8.72
C ALA A 313 3.37 23.08 8.84
N GLN A 314 3.86 22.78 10.03
CA GLN A 314 5.25 22.34 10.23
C GLN A 314 5.54 21.03 9.49
N TRP A 315 4.66 20.04 9.60
CA TRP A 315 4.83 18.75 8.94
C TRP A 315 4.75 18.85 7.43
N TYR A 316 3.74 19.54 6.88
CA TYR A 316 3.63 19.75 5.43
C TYR A 316 4.80 20.57 4.88
N GLY A 317 5.28 21.55 5.64
CA GLY A 317 6.45 22.35 5.29
C GLY A 317 7.78 21.57 5.28
N ALA A 318 7.84 20.45 6.02
CA ALA A 318 9.00 19.58 6.07
C ALA A 318 9.05 18.55 4.92
N VAL A 319 7.99 18.44 4.08
CA VAL A 319 7.98 17.62 2.87
C VAL A 319 8.77 18.32 1.78
N THR A 320 9.85 17.71 1.30
CA THR A 320 10.80 18.31 0.35
C THR A 320 10.83 17.65 -1.02
N ALA A 321 10.38 16.41 -1.13
CA ALA A 321 10.40 15.60 -2.35
C ALA A 321 9.24 14.60 -2.40
N GLY A 322 9.19 13.77 -3.45
CA GLY A 322 8.22 12.71 -3.62
C GLY A 322 6.93 13.14 -4.29
N GLU A 323 6.03 12.17 -4.49
CA GLU A 323 4.75 12.37 -5.17
C GLU A 323 3.81 13.31 -4.40
N GLN A 324 3.93 13.36 -3.06
CA GLN A 324 3.08 14.16 -2.19
C GLN A 324 3.50 15.64 -2.09
N LEU A 325 4.65 16.03 -2.65
CA LEU A 325 5.21 17.36 -2.50
C LEU A 325 4.24 18.48 -2.91
N ASN A 326 3.57 18.33 -4.05
CA ASN A 326 2.65 19.35 -4.54
C ASN A 326 1.42 19.48 -3.62
N VAL A 327 0.85 18.35 -3.21
CA VAL A 327 -0.29 18.33 -2.28
C VAL A 327 0.12 18.89 -0.92
N ALA A 328 1.29 18.52 -0.40
CA ALA A 328 1.81 19.05 0.86
C ALA A 328 1.97 20.57 0.82
N ARG A 329 2.45 21.15 -0.28
CA ARG A 329 2.57 22.60 -0.45
C ARG A 329 1.21 23.31 -0.45
N ILE A 330 0.21 22.71 -1.10
CA ILE A 330 -1.16 23.25 -1.09
C ILE A 330 -1.76 23.17 0.32
N ARG A 331 -1.58 22.03 1.02
CA ARG A 331 -2.02 21.88 2.40
C ARG A 331 -1.29 22.84 3.34
N LEU A 332 0.02 23.05 3.16
CA LEU A 332 0.79 24.06 3.89
C LEU A 332 0.19 25.47 3.71
N ALA A 333 -0.21 25.82 2.49
CA ALA A 333 -0.84 27.11 2.22
C ALA A 333 -2.18 27.26 2.96
N LEU A 334 -3.03 26.21 2.96
CA LEU A 334 -4.28 26.17 3.71
C LEU A 334 -4.04 26.32 5.23
N MET A 335 -3.11 25.55 5.79
CA MET A 335 -2.76 25.64 7.23
C MET A 335 -2.19 27.01 7.58
N THR A 336 -1.38 27.58 6.69
CA THR A 336 -0.84 28.94 6.88
C THR A 336 -1.92 30.00 6.85
N ALA A 337 -2.97 29.82 6.06
CA ALA A 337 -4.12 30.72 6.07
C ALA A 337 -4.84 30.74 7.44
N HIS A 338 -4.99 29.55 8.06
CA HIS A 338 -5.55 29.47 9.43
C HIS A 338 -4.66 30.10 10.49
N VAL A 339 -3.35 29.89 10.43
CA VAL A 339 -2.40 30.34 11.47
C VAL A 339 -2.01 31.82 11.32
N SER A 340 -1.80 32.27 10.08
CA SER A 340 -1.17 33.56 9.77
C SER A 340 -2.03 34.49 8.93
N GLY A 341 -3.24 34.04 8.60
CA GLY A 341 -4.21 34.80 7.83
C GLY A 341 -4.18 34.53 6.32
N LEU A 342 -5.32 34.82 5.69
CA LEU A 342 -5.61 34.54 4.27
C LEU A 342 -4.48 34.98 3.32
N GLN A 343 -3.96 36.21 3.48
CA GLN A 343 -2.99 36.76 2.54
C GLN A 343 -1.71 35.92 2.45
N LYS A 344 -1.18 35.46 3.59
CA LYS A 344 0.02 34.60 3.62
C LYS A 344 -0.23 33.24 3.02
N GLY A 345 -1.41 32.64 3.26
CA GLY A 345 -1.80 31.39 2.63
C GLY A 345 -1.85 31.51 1.11
N LEU A 346 -2.47 32.61 0.59
CA LEU A 346 -2.55 32.85 -0.85
C LEU A 346 -1.18 33.04 -1.49
N GLU A 347 -0.24 33.74 -0.83
CA GLU A 347 1.14 33.91 -1.30
C GLU A 347 1.86 32.57 -1.47
N LEU A 348 1.75 31.68 -0.48
CA LEU A 348 2.32 30.34 -0.56
C LEU A 348 1.66 29.50 -1.66
N LEU A 349 0.32 29.58 -1.77
CA LEU A 349 -0.40 28.86 -2.81
C LEU A 349 0.00 29.34 -4.21
N GLN A 350 0.18 30.65 -4.40
CA GLN A 350 0.61 31.22 -5.68
C GLN A 350 2.01 30.73 -6.09
N ALA A 351 2.92 30.55 -5.12
CA ALA A 351 4.26 30.04 -5.35
C ALA A 351 4.30 28.51 -5.67
N THR A 352 3.19 27.80 -5.45
CA THR A 352 3.11 26.37 -5.74
C THR A 352 2.94 26.13 -7.25
N GLU A 353 3.74 25.25 -7.81
CA GLU A 353 3.65 24.88 -9.23
C GLU A 353 2.36 24.12 -9.55
N ASP A 354 1.81 24.35 -10.74
CA ASP A 354 0.60 23.72 -11.27
C ASP A 354 0.81 23.28 -12.72
N LYS A 355 1.51 22.17 -12.91
CA LYS A 355 1.94 21.68 -14.25
C LYS A 355 0.83 20.92 -14.99
N THR A 356 -0.11 20.32 -14.27
CA THR A 356 -1.19 19.53 -14.87
C THR A 356 -2.57 20.20 -14.67
N PRO A 357 -3.57 19.87 -15.50
CA PRO A 357 -4.93 20.36 -15.31
C PRO A 357 -5.50 20.04 -13.92
N GLU A 358 -5.20 18.84 -13.40
CA GLU A 358 -5.64 18.38 -12.08
C GLU A 358 -5.00 19.24 -10.96
N GLN A 359 -3.70 19.53 -11.07
CA GLN A 359 -3.01 20.40 -10.12
C GLN A 359 -3.58 21.82 -10.13
N LYS A 360 -3.91 22.35 -11.32
CA LYS A 360 -4.57 23.66 -11.46
C LYS A 360 -5.94 23.68 -10.78
N LEU A 361 -6.74 22.63 -10.99
CA LEU A 361 -8.05 22.49 -10.35
C LEU A 361 -7.92 22.48 -8.82
N ILE A 362 -7.04 21.63 -8.28
CA ILE A 362 -6.81 21.54 -6.82
C ILE A 362 -6.36 22.90 -6.25
N LYS A 363 -5.49 23.61 -6.96
CA LYS A 363 -5.01 24.95 -6.56
C LYS A 363 -6.13 25.99 -6.56
N VAL A 364 -7.02 25.96 -7.54
CA VAL A 364 -8.19 26.85 -7.61
C VAL A 364 -9.14 26.56 -6.45
N LEU A 365 -9.45 25.29 -6.18
CA LEU A 365 -10.31 24.87 -5.08
C LEU A 365 -9.70 25.25 -3.71
N ALA A 366 -8.40 25.08 -3.53
CA ALA A 366 -7.72 25.53 -2.31
C ALA A 366 -7.78 27.06 -2.12
N ASN A 367 -7.65 27.84 -3.19
CA ASN A 367 -7.80 29.30 -3.14
C ASN A 367 -9.23 29.69 -2.75
N GLU A 368 -10.21 29.05 -3.36
CA GLU A 368 -11.63 29.21 -3.03
C GLU A 368 -11.87 28.89 -1.55
N GLN A 369 -11.45 27.72 -1.09
CA GLN A 369 -11.63 27.27 0.28
C GLN A 369 -11.06 28.27 1.30
N MET A 370 -9.81 28.70 1.13
CA MET A 370 -9.18 29.69 2.02
C MET A 370 -9.98 30.99 2.10
N ARG A 371 -10.49 31.48 0.96
CA ARG A 371 -11.29 32.69 0.91
C ARG A 371 -12.64 32.54 1.58
N ARG A 372 -13.31 31.41 1.31
CA ARG A 372 -14.61 31.08 1.90
C ARG A 372 -14.51 30.95 3.42
N GLU A 373 -13.49 30.28 3.93
CA GLU A 373 -13.24 30.14 5.38
C GLU A 373 -12.89 31.47 6.05
N ALA A 374 -12.25 32.38 5.32
CA ALA A 374 -11.98 33.73 5.78
C ALA A 374 -13.18 34.71 5.60
N GLY A 375 -14.32 34.23 5.08
CA GLY A 375 -15.51 35.07 4.81
C GLY A 375 -15.40 35.94 3.54
N ASP A 376 -14.34 35.80 2.74
CA ASP A 376 -14.18 36.51 1.46
C ASP A 376 -14.93 35.77 0.33
N PHE A 377 -16.24 35.69 0.45
CA PHE A 377 -17.10 35.07 -0.57
C PHE A 377 -17.00 35.72 -1.93
N SER A 378 -16.77 37.04 -1.97
CA SER A 378 -16.62 37.79 -3.24
C SER A 378 -15.34 37.39 -3.98
N GLY A 379 -14.23 37.27 -3.26
CA GLY A 379 -12.97 36.79 -3.81
C GLY A 379 -13.06 35.31 -4.25
N ALA A 380 -13.70 34.46 -3.47
CA ALA A 380 -13.96 33.05 -3.81
C ALA A 380 -14.76 32.92 -5.12
N TYR A 381 -15.86 33.66 -5.25
CA TYR A 381 -16.68 33.71 -6.47
C TYR A 381 -15.88 34.16 -7.70
N THR A 382 -15.02 35.16 -7.52
CA THR A 382 -14.18 35.72 -8.61
C THR A 382 -13.19 34.63 -9.10
N VAL A 383 -12.48 33.98 -8.21
CA VAL A 383 -11.52 32.90 -8.54
C VAL A 383 -12.17 31.76 -9.31
N LEU A 384 -13.33 31.31 -8.86
CA LEU A 384 -14.08 30.25 -9.54
C LEU A 384 -14.58 30.70 -10.92
N THR A 385 -15.05 31.95 -11.03
CA THR A 385 -15.51 32.52 -12.32
C THR A 385 -14.38 32.62 -13.33
N GLU A 386 -13.17 33.00 -12.89
CA GLU A 386 -11.99 33.05 -13.76
C GLU A 386 -11.56 31.67 -14.21
N ALA A 387 -11.55 30.68 -13.31
CA ALA A 387 -11.22 29.30 -13.65
C ALA A 387 -12.21 28.69 -14.66
N LEU A 388 -13.50 28.97 -14.50
CA LEU A 388 -14.55 28.51 -15.41
C LEU A 388 -14.47 29.13 -16.83
N ARG A 389 -13.72 30.23 -17.04
CA ARG A 389 -13.47 30.71 -18.41
C ARG A 389 -12.65 29.70 -19.24
N SER A 390 -11.74 29.01 -18.62
CA SER A 390 -10.91 27.98 -19.28
C SER A 390 -11.51 26.58 -19.25
N THR A 391 -12.38 26.29 -18.28
CA THR A 391 -13.02 24.99 -18.07
C THR A 391 -14.51 25.15 -17.78
N PRO A 392 -15.31 25.62 -18.77
CA PRO A 392 -16.71 25.98 -18.57
C PRO A 392 -17.60 24.82 -18.12
N ASP A 393 -17.23 23.60 -18.45
CA ASP A 393 -17.99 22.37 -18.12
C ASP A 393 -17.39 21.60 -16.92
N SER A 394 -16.60 22.27 -16.07
CA SER A 394 -16.12 21.67 -14.83
C SER A 394 -17.25 21.65 -13.80
N ALA A 395 -17.85 20.47 -13.60
CA ALA A 395 -18.94 20.30 -12.64
C ALA A 395 -18.53 20.66 -11.21
N ASP A 396 -17.28 20.40 -10.82
CA ASP A 396 -16.76 20.72 -9.49
C ASP A 396 -16.68 22.24 -9.28
N LEU A 397 -16.13 22.99 -10.24
CA LEU A 397 -16.04 24.46 -10.14
C LEU A 397 -17.42 25.13 -10.21
N LEU A 398 -18.34 24.60 -11.02
CA LEU A 398 -19.71 25.10 -11.09
C LEU A 398 -20.44 24.89 -9.76
N TYR A 399 -20.29 23.71 -9.16
CA TYR A 399 -20.89 23.39 -7.87
C TYR A 399 -20.38 24.31 -6.76
N GLU A 400 -19.05 24.45 -6.62
CA GLU A 400 -18.46 25.36 -5.61
C GLU A 400 -18.87 26.83 -5.87
N ARG A 401 -18.94 27.26 -7.14
CA ARG A 401 -19.39 28.62 -7.45
C ARG A 401 -20.86 28.84 -7.05
N ALA A 402 -21.71 27.86 -7.24
CA ALA A 402 -23.10 27.93 -6.80
C ALA A 402 -23.21 28.04 -5.27
N ILE A 403 -22.43 27.26 -4.52
CA ILE A 403 -22.40 27.33 -3.03
C ILE A 403 -21.93 28.72 -2.56
N VAL A 404 -20.90 29.27 -3.19
CA VAL A 404 -20.43 30.62 -2.86
C VAL A 404 -21.44 31.70 -3.32
N ALA A 405 -22.08 31.54 -4.47
CA ALA A 405 -23.11 32.41 -4.99
C ALA A 405 -24.33 32.50 -4.06
N GLU A 406 -24.69 31.39 -3.40
CA GLU A 406 -25.75 31.31 -2.39
C GLU A 406 -25.47 32.28 -1.22
N LYS A 407 -24.22 32.29 -0.72
CA LYS A 407 -23.77 33.22 0.34
C LYS A 407 -23.75 34.67 -0.07
N LEU A 408 -23.68 34.95 -1.39
CA LEU A 408 -23.71 36.30 -1.98
C LEU A 408 -25.11 36.69 -2.46
N ASP A 409 -26.14 35.89 -2.24
CA ASP A 409 -27.50 36.08 -2.70
C ASP A 409 -27.65 36.26 -4.23
N LYS A 410 -26.73 35.60 -5.01
CA LYS A 410 -26.72 35.61 -6.48
C LYS A 410 -27.54 34.45 -7.04
N LEU A 411 -28.84 34.48 -6.85
CA LEU A 411 -29.73 33.34 -7.08
C LEU A 411 -29.77 32.85 -8.53
N ASP A 412 -29.69 33.74 -9.50
CA ASP A 412 -29.65 33.36 -10.91
C ASP A 412 -28.40 32.54 -11.23
N ALA A 413 -27.25 32.91 -10.63
CA ALA A 413 -26.03 32.14 -10.78
C ALA A 413 -26.11 30.77 -10.09
N VAL A 414 -26.71 30.68 -8.90
CA VAL A 414 -26.97 29.40 -8.19
C VAL A 414 -27.74 28.45 -9.09
N GLU A 415 -28.88 28.93 -9.61
CA GLU A 415 -29.73 28.08 -10.44
C GLU A 415 -29.04 27.68 -11.74
N GLN A 416 -28.40 28.61 -12.43
CA GLN A 416 -27.70 28.35 -13.68
C GLN A 416 -26.61 27.30 -13.50
N ASP A 417 -25.75 27.47 -12.50
CA ASP A 417 -24.63 26.58 -12.26
C ASP A 417 -25.09 25.18 -11.83
N LEU A 418 -26.03 25.09 -10.87
CA LEU A 418 -26.53 23.79 -10.40
C LEU A 418 -27.29 23.03 -11.48
N ARG A 419 -28.06 23.70 -12.35
CA ARG A 419 -28.68 23.03 -13.50
C ARG A 419 -27.64 22.51 -14.50
N GLN A 420 -26.57 23.26 -14.70
CA GLN A 420 -25.45 22.79 -15.55
C GLN A 420 -24.75 21.59 -14.92
N VAL A 421 -24.49 21.60 -13.60
CA VAL A 421 -23.94 20.43 -12.87
C VAL A 421 -24.83 19.21 -13.03
N ILE A 422 -26.16 19.37 -12.84
CA ILE A 422 -27.15 18.29 -13.03
C ILE A 422 -27.12 17.73 -14.47
N ALA A 423 -26.95 18.60 -15.48
CA ALA A 423 -26.85 18.16 -16.85
C ALA A 423 -25.55 17.39 -17.14
N LEU A 424 -24.43 17.81 -16.54
CA LEU A 424 -23.11 17.18 -16.69
C LEU A 424 -22.99 15.87 -15.89
N ARG A 425 -23.60 15.84 -14.68
CA ARG A 425 -23.57 14.70 -13.75
C ARG A 425 -24.98 14.41 -13.22
N PRO A 426 -25.82 13.68 -13.97
CA PRO A 426 -27.21 13.39 -13.57
C PRO A 426 -27.37 12.52 -12.33
N ASP A 427 -26.30 11.91 -11.86
CA ASP A 427 -26.20 11.09 -10.65
C ASP A 427 -25.64 11.84 -9.43
N TYR A 428 -25.32 13.13 -9.56
CA TYR A 428 -24.74 13.91 -8.48
C TYR A 428 -25.83 14.43 -7.51
N ALA A 429 -26.15 13.64 -6.49
CA ALA A 429 -27.24 13.91 -5.53
C ALA A 429 -27.18 15.30 -4.91
N HIS A 430 -25.97 15.77 -4.51
CA HIS A 430 -25.81 17.04 -3.83
C HIS A 430 -26.19 18.26 -4.68
N ALA A 431 -26.06 18.18 -6.02
CA ALA A 431 -26.48 19.28 -6.89
C ALA A 431 -28.00 19.45 -6.91
N TYR A 432 -28.74 18.34 -6.96
CA TYR A 432 -30.20 18.37 -6.85
C TYR A 432 -30.62 18.89 -5.47
N ASN A 433 -29.95 18.42 -4.42
CA ASN A 433 -30.23 18.87 -3.05
C ASN A 433 -29.99 20.37 -2.87
N ALA A 434 -28.85 20.89 -3.32
CA ALA A 434 -28.49 22.29 -3.20
C ALA A 434 -29.50 23.20 -3.93
N LEU A 435 -29.91 22.82 -5.15
CA LEU A 435 -30.89 23.60 -5.90
C LEU A 435 -32.28 23.56 -5.23
N GLY A 436 -32.71 22.37 -4.79
CA GLY A 436 -33.99 22.20 -4.08
C GLY A 436 -34.02 22.96 -2.76
N TYR A 437 -32.94 22.89 -1.97
CA TYR A 437 -32.81 23.62 -0.72
C TYR A 437 -32.84 25.16 -0.94
N SER A 438 -32.12 25.65 -1.94
CA SER A 438 -32.11 27.08 -2.31
C SER A 438 -33.53 27.61 -2.60
N PHE A 439 -34.37 26.83 -3.28
CA PHE A 439 -35.78 27.18 -3.50
C PHE A 439 -36.62 27.09 -2.21
N ALA A 440 -36.42 26.04 -1.43
CA ALA A 440 -37.16 25.82 -0.19
C ALA A 440 -36.89 26.93 0.84
N GLU A 441 -35.63 27.32 1.01
CA GLU A 441 -35.23 28.38 1.94
C GLU A 441 -35.93 29.69 1.66
N ARG A 442 -36.13 30.03 0.40
CA ARG A 442 -36.80 31.26 -0.08
C ARG A 442 -38.30 31.10 -0.26
N ALA A 443 -38.86 29.92 0.01
CA ALA A 443 -40.25 29.60 -0.23
C ALA A 443 -40.72 29.88 -1.66
N VAL A 444 -39.87 29.62 -2.66
CA VAL A 444 -40.22 29.75 -4.08
C VAL A 444 -40.21 28.37 -4.73
N ARG A 445 -41.09 28.13 -5.70
CA ARG A 445 -41.13 26.88 -6.48
C ARG A 445 -41.06 25.61 -5.61
N LEU A 446 -41.82 25.56 -4.54
CA LEU A 446 -41.74 24.49 -3.53
C LEU A 446 -42.02 23.10 -4.11
N ASP A 447 -42.90 22.96 -5.10
CA ASP A 447 -43.17 21.67 -5.76
C ASP A 447 -41.94 21.19 -6.55
N GLU A 448 -41.25 22.10 -7.21
CA GLU A 448 -39.99 21.78 -7.89
C GLU A 448 -38.89 21.47 -6.87
N ALA A 449 -38.80 22.22 -5.78
CA ALA A 449 -37.85 21.96 -4.70
C ALA A 449 -38.04 20.56 -4.13
N LEU A 450 -39.26 20.15 -3.84
CA LEU A 450 -39.56 18.81 -3.36
C LEU A 450 -39.17 17.73 -4.36
N THR A 451 -39.46 17.95 -5.65
CA THR A 451 -39.07 17.00 -6.71
C THR A 451 -37.57 16.84 -6.81
N LEU A 452 -36.80 17.93 -6.74
CA LEU A 452 -35.34 17.91 -6.77
C LEU A 452 -34.75 17.18 -5.55
N ILE A 453 -35.24 17.49 -4.35
CA ILE A 453 -34.76 16.85 -3.11
C ILE A 453 -35.12 15.35 -3.09
N GLN A 454 -36.33 14.97 -3.56
CA GLN A 454 -36.70 13.56 -3.70
C GLN A 454 -35.79 12.83 -4.71
N LYS A 455 -35.42 13.50 -5.80
CA LYS A 455 -34.43 12.96 -6.74
C LYS A 455 -33.08 12.77 -6.06
N ALA A 456 -32.61 13.75 -5.29
CA ALA A 456 -31.38 13.63 -4.51
C ALA A 456 -31.43 12.44 -3.55
N LEU A 457 -32.54 12.29 -2.82
CA LEU A 457 -32.74 11.18 -1.88
C LEU A 457 -32.80 9.82 -2.59
N SER A 458 -33.33 9.75 -3.82
CA SER A 458 -33.30 8.51 -4.61
C SER A 458 -31.89 8.09 -5.02
N LEU A 459 -30.98 9.04 -5.16
CA LEU A 459 -29.56 8.82 -5.49
C LEU A 459 -28.71 8.53 -4.23
N SER A 460 -29.09 9.10 -3.09
CA SER A 460 -28.41 8.93 -1.80
C SER A 460 -29.44 8.77 -0.65
N PRO A 461 -30.01 7.56 -0.44
CA PRO A 461 -31.22 7.38 0.40
C PRO A 461 -31.03 7.64 1.89
N ASN A 462 -29.81 7.56 2.41
CA ASN A 462 -29.50 7.72 3.85
C ASN A 462 -28.61 8.93 4.14
N ASP A 463 -28.58 9.91 3.25
CA ASP A 463 -27.83 11.13 3.47
C ASP A 463 -28.60 12.04 4.46
N PRO A 464 -28.03 12.35 5.64
CA PRO A 464 -28.70 13.14 6.66
C PRO A 464 -29.00 14.58 6.21
N PHE A 465 -28.13 15.18 5.37
CA PHE A 465 -28.33 16.55 4.89
C PHE A 465 -29.42 16.62 3.81
N ILE A 466 -29.56 15.58 2.99
CA ILE A 466 -30.67 15.52 2.02
C ILE A 466 -31.99 15.29 2.74
N LEU A 467 -32.01 14.46 3.79
CA LEU A 467 -33.19 14.27 4.64
C LEU A 467 -33.56 15.53 5.41
N ASP A 468 -32.60 16.31 5.87
CA ASP A 468 -32.82 17.63 6.48
C ASP A 468 -33.47 18.59 5.48
N SER A 469 -32.94 18.67 4.26
CA SER A 469 -33.53 19.48 3.18
C SER A 469 -34.93 19.03 2.81
N LEU A 470 -35.20 17.71 2.83
CA LEU A 470 -36.57 17.19 2.65
C LEU A 470 -37.50 17.69 3.75
N GLY A 471 -37.11 17.53 5.01
CA GLY A 471 -37.90 18.03 6.12
C GLY A 471 -38.10 19.54 6.08
N TRP A 472 -37.11 20.31 5.60
CA TRP A 472 -37.25 21.75 5.45
C TRP A 472 -38.24 22.13 4.36
N VAL A 473 -38.19 21.53 3.17
CA VAL A 473 -39.18 21.82 2.11
C VAL A 473 -40.59 21.39 2.51
N GLU A 474 -40.77 20.24 3.19
CA GLU A 474 -42.07 19.80 3.74
C GLU A 474 -42.61 20.83 4.72
N PHE A 475 -41.77 21.36 5.61
CA PHE A 475 -42.17 22.45 6.52
C PHE A 475 -42.60 23.69 5.76
N ARG A 476 -41.85 24.14 4.75
CA ARG A 476 -42.20 25.32 3.95
C ARG A 476 -43.49 25.13 3.14
N MET A 477 -43.87 23.89 2.83
CA MET A 477 -45.15 23.52 2.22
C MET A 477 -46.30 23.38 3.24
N GLY A 478 -46.03 23.48 4.54
CA GLY A 478 -47.03 23.30 5.61
C GLY A 478 -47.27 21.86 5.99
N GLN A 479 -46.50 20.91 5.51
CA GLN A 479 -46.62 19.48 5.80
C GLN A 479 -45.88 19.15 7.11
N MET A 480 -46.44 19.63 8.23
CA MET A 480 -45.75 19.62 9.52
C MET A 480 -45.43 18.19 10.05
N PRO A 481 -46.33 17.19 9.97
CA PRO A 481 -46.02 15.84 10.44
C PRO A 481 -44.92 15.15 9.66
N GLU A 482 -44.91 15.32 8.33
CA GLU A 482 -43.89 14.77 7.41
C GLU A 482 -42.54 15.41 7.70
N SER A 483 -42.49 16.72 7.82
CA SER A 483 -41.28 17.48 8.15
C SER A 483 -40.63 17.00 9.46
N ILE A 484 -41.42 16.87 10.53
CA ILE A 484 -40.93 16.39 11.83
C ILE A 484 -40.36 14.97 11.70
N LYS A 485 -40.98 14.11 10.89
CA LYS A 485 -40.48 12.75 10.64
C LYS A 485 -39.15 12.77 9.91
N SER A 486 -39.03 13.51 8.80
CA SER A 486 -37.81 13.61 7.98
C SER A 486 -36.67 14.21 8.79
N LEU A 487 -36.90 15.29 9.54
CA LEU A 487 -35.87 15.92 10.37
C LEU A 487 -35.41 15.05 11.55
N LYS A 488 -36.33 14.31 12.20
CA LYS A 488 -35.94 13.34 13.24
C LYS A 488 -35.09 12.21 12.68
N GLN A 489 -35.42 11.73 11.49
CA GLN A 489 -34.61 10.72 10.81
C GLN A 489 -33.21 11.27 10.46
N ALA A 490 -33.12 12.47 9.89
CA ALA A 490 -31.87 13.14 9.62
C ALA A 490 -30.99 13.25 10.88
N TYR A 491 -31.57 13.78 11.96
CA TYR A 491 -30.86 13.96 13.24
C TYR A 491 -30.43 12.63 13.89
N SER A 492 -31.22 11.57 13.72
CA SER A 492 -30.84 10.24 14.22
C SER A 492 -29.68 9.60 13.46
N LEU A 493 -29.48 9.97 12.19
CA LEU A 493 -28.34 9.51 11.38
C LEU A 493 -27.06 10.33 11.68
N GLN A 494 -27.25 11.63 11.94
CA GLN A 494 -26.16 12.53 12.28
C GLN A 494 -26.66 13.64 13.20
N GLU A 495 -26.08 13.73 14.40
CA GLU A 495 -26.36 14.78 15.38
C GLU A 495 -25.66 16.10 15.00
N ASP A 496 -26.07 16.67 13.84
CA ASP A 496 -25.51 17.89 13.29
C ASP A 496 -26.23 19.13 13.86
N PRO A 497 -25.51 20.25 14.14
CA PRO A 497 -26.10 21.47 14.68
C PRO A 497 -27.11 22.18 13.76
N GLU A 498 -26.92 22.12 12.44
CA GLU A 498 -27.84 22.73 11.47
C GLU A 498 -29.12 21.90 11.38
N ILE A 499 -29.02 20.57 11.36
CA ILE A 499 -30.18 19.67 11.44
C ILE A 499 -30.95 19.89 12.75
N ALA A 500 -30.22 20.05 13.88
CA ALA A 500 -30.85 20.37 15.17
C ALA A 500 -31.56 21.71 15.15
N ALA A 501 -31.01 22.72 14.46
CA ALA A 501 -31.63 24.04 14.32
C ALA A 501 -32.96 23.94 13.57
N HIS A 502 -33.01 23.25 12.42
CA HIS A 502 -34.22 23.03 11.64
C HIS A 502 -35.27 22.19 12.43
N LEU A 503 -34.83 21.07 13.01
CA LEU A 503 -35.75 20.21 13.80
C LEU A 503 -36.35 20.99 14.96
N GLY A 504 -35.56 21.75 15.69
CA GLY A 504 -36.06 22.54 16.81
C GLY A 504 -37.01 23.65 16.37
N GLU A 505 -36.73 24.36 15.26
CA GLU A 505 -37.62 25.38 14.70
C GLU A 505 -38.99 24.78 14.32
N VAL A 506 -38.97 23.64 13.61
CA VAL A 506 -40.23 22.98 13.20
C VAL A 506 -41.00 22.47 14.40
N LEU A 507 -40.34 21.84 15.38
CA LEU A 507 -41.01 21.41 16.64
C LEU A 507 -41.59 22.59 17.41
N TRP A 508 -40.89 23.70 17.49
CA TRP A 508 -41.40 24.90 18.16
C TRP A 508 -42.65 25.44 17.49
N LYS A 509 -42.63 25.54 16.16
CA LYS A 509 -43.79 26.01 15.38
C LYS A 509 -44.97 25.04 15.36
N SER A 510 -44.72 23.74 15.57
CA SER A 510 -45.76 22.74 15.76
C SER A 510 -46.42 22.77 17.15
N GLY A 511 -45.85 23.57 18.10
CA GLY A 511 -46.33 23.70 19.46
C GLY A 511 -45.58 22.83 20.48
N ASP A 512 -44.69 21.92 20.05
CA ASP A 512 -43.88 21.10 20.97
C ASP A 512 -42.60 21.83 21.38
N GLN A 513 -42.79 22.90 22.16
CA GLN A 513 -41.68 23.74 22.64
C GLN A 513 -40.69 22.98 23.52
N ARG A 514 -41.13 21.93 24.22
CA ARG A 514 -40.28 21.12 25.07
C ARG A 514 -39.33 20.29 24.24
N ALA A 515 -39.83 19.61 23.21
CA ALA A 515 -39.00 18.82 22.31
C ALA A 515 -38.02 19.72 21.52
N ALA A 516 -38.44 20.92 21.10
CA ALA A 516 -37.58 21.90 20.45
C ALA A 516 -36.37 22.28 21.31
N ARG A 517 -36.62 22.67 22.58
CA ARG A 517 -35.52 23.01 23.53
C ARG A 517 -34.58 21.84 23.73
N ASN A 518 -35.13 20.62 23.92
CA ASN A 518 -34.29 19.44 24.11
C ASN A 518 -33.37 19.16 22.91
N ALA A 519 -33.85 19.34 21.66
CA ALA A 519 -33.03 19.16 20.46
C ALA A 519 -31.91 20.18 20.39
N TRP A 520 -32.18 21.46 20.60
CA TRP A 520 -31.19 22.52 20.60
C TRP A 520 -30.15 22.36 21.72
N GLU A 521 -30.59 22.12 22.95
CA GLU A 521 -29.72 21.97 24.12
C GLU A 521 -28.84 20.71 24.01
N ALA A 522 -29.33 19.62 23.47
CA ALA A 522 -28.55 18.42 23.22
C ALA A 522 -27.41 18.69 22.23
N SER A 523 -27.74 19.37 21.13
CA SER A 523 -26.73 19.71 20.11
C SER A 523 -25.73 20.75 20.59
N LEU A 524 -26.15 21.74 21.40
CA LEU A 524 -25.24 22.74 22.00
C LEU A 524 -24.27 22.15 23.02
N LYS A 525 -24.61 21.02 23.69
CA LYS A 525 -23.67 20.32 24.56
C LYS A 525 -22.48 19.75 23.80
N ILE A 526 -22.72 19.29 22.56
CA ILE A 526 -21.70 18.72 21.70
C ILE A 526 -20.92 19.84 20.96
N ASN A 527 -21.64 20.86 20.50
CA ASN A 527 -21.11 21.98 19.72
C ASN A 527 -21.44 23.34 20.40
N PRO A 528 -20.80 23.69 21.52
CA PRO A 528 -21.20 24.84 22.32
C PRO A 528 -21.04 26.18 21.62
N ASP A 529 -20.16 26.27 20.63
CA ASP A 529 -19.84 27.51 19.92
C ASP A 529 -20.53 27.66 18.55
N ASN A 530 -21.48 26.77 18.20
CA ASN A 530 -22.18 26.88 16.93
C ASN A 530 -23.12 28.09 16.90
N GLU A 531 -22.75 29.07 16.04
CA GLU A 531 -23.46 30.36 15.94
C GLU A 531 -24.86 30.21 15.34
N VAL A 532 -25.04 29.35 14.33
CA VAL A 532 -26.33 29.14 13.65
C VAL A 532 -27.36 28.59 14.64
N LEU A 533 -26.98 27.58 15.40
CA LEU A 533 -27.82 26.95 16.40
C LEU A 533 -28.18 27.94 17.54
N ARG A 534 -27.20 28.70 18.05
CA ARG A 534 -27.43 29.76 19.05
C ARG A 534 -28.35 30.83 18.52
N ALA A 535 -28.12 31.34 17.31
CA ALA A 535 -28.96 32.37 16.68
C ALA A 535 -30.40 31.85 16.47
N THR A 536 -30.56 30.60 16.03
CA THR A 536 -31.89 29.99 15.87
C THR A 536 -32.59 29.88 17.22
N MET A 537 -31.92 29.32 18.22
CA MET A 537 -32.53 29.21 19.57
C MET A 537 -32.92 30.57 20.13
N HIS A 538 -32.07 31.60 19.96
CA HIS A 538 -32.33 32.94 20.49
C HIS A 538 -33.55 33.62 19.83
N ARG A 539 -33.90 33.28 18.58
CA ARG A 539 -35.12 33.76 17.91
C ARG A 539 -36.40 33.28 18.57
N PHE A 540 -36.37 32.15 19.22
CA PHE A 540 -37.55 31.49 19.80
C PHE A 540 -37.56 31.50 21.34
N VAL A 541 -36.39 31.54 21.94
CA VAL A 541 -36.17 31.54 23.40
C VAL A 541 -35.28 32.73 23.75
N PRO A 542 -35.86 33.95 23.90
CA PRO A 542 -35.12 35.15 24.23
C PRO A 542 -34.48 35.14 25.63
#